data_1e6ec9c520b48d010599ec1b35270201
#
_entry.id   1e6ec9c520b48d010599ec1b35270201
#
_cell.length_a   1.000
_cell.length_b   1.000
_cell.length_c   1.000
_cell.angle_alpha   90.00
_cell.angle_beta   90.00
_cell.angle_gamma   90.00
#
_symmetry.space_group_name_H-M   'P 1'
#
loop_
_entity.id
_entity.type
_entity.pdbx_description
1 polymer ?
#
loop_
_entity_poly.entity_id
_entity_poly.type
_entity_poly.pdbx_seq_one_letter_code
_entity_poly.pdbx_strand_id
1 'polypeptide(L)'
;MENGISSMEQLYEKVSAMNSGYYDLRGKIVKAERRLAVLNERLEMWAQYQKYKPVRQKLDKVAPAKREQFEQRHSADLALFDAAVRYLDTLKASGEAITPKAWRAEAQTLTAEKDAGYLKMRAMREDIKAIETLKKTADRLAKEGQPQHREEQER
;
A
#
# COMPACT_ATOMS: atom_id res chain seq x y z
N MET A 1 -30.81 -34.55 5.59
CA MET A 1 -30.60 -33.63 6.75
C MET A 1 -29.16 -33.50 7.19
N GLU A 2 -28.42 -34.56 7.32
CA GLU A 2 -26.99 -34.51 7.60
C GLU A 2 -26.22 -33.75 6.53
N ASN A 3 -26.56 -33.91 5.26
CA ASN A 3 -25.97 -33.20 4.15
C ASN A 3 -26.24 -31.68 4.17
N GLY A 4 -27.41 -31.27 4.69
CA GLY A 4 -27.77 -29.86 4.83
C GLY A 4 -26.95 -29.12 5.91
N ILE A 5 -26.72 -29.77 7.06
CA ILE A 5 -25.92 -29.24 8.16
C ILE A 5 -24.43 -29.15 7.73
N SER A 6 -23.91 -30.22 7.10
CA SER A 6 -22.54 -30.23 6.56
C SER A 6 -22.33 -29.16 5.49
N SER A 7 -23.33 -28.93 4.63
CA SER A 7 -23.27 -27.86 3.62
C SER A 7 -23.27 -26.48 4.23
N MET A 8 -24.02 -26.25 5.31
CA MET A 8 -24.04 -24.98 6.05
C MET A 8 -22.70 -24.73 6.75
N GLU A 9 -22.16 -25.73 7.42
CA GLU A 9 -20.85 -25.64 8.07
C GLU A 9 -19.76 -25.34 7.05
N GLN A 10 -19.75 -26.02 5.90
CA GLN A 10 -18.84 -25.78 4.80
C GLN A 10 -18.97 -24.36 4.25
N LEU A 11 -20.19 -23.85 4.15
CA LEU A 11 -20.45 -22.48 3.71
C LEU A 11 -19.86 -21.44 4.69
N TYR A 12 -20.08 -21.63 5.99
CA TYR A 12 -19.53 -20.77 7.02
C TYR A 12 -18.00 -20.78 7.05
N GLU A 13 -17.40 -21.97 6.94
CA GLU A 13 -15.97 -22.14 6.84
C GLU A 13 -15.41 -21.43 5.61
N LYS A 14 -16.09 -21.55 4.47
CA LYS A 14 -15.69 -20.88 3.23
C LYS A 14 -15.74 -19.37 3.35
N VAL A 15 -16.80 -18.81 3.92
CA VAL A 15 -16.93 -17.37 4.19
C VAL A 15 -15.81 -16.88 5.11
N SER A 16 -15.54 -17.61 6.18
CA SER A 16 -14.47 -17.30 7.13
C SER A 16 -13.09 -17.31 6.44
N ALA A 17 -12.81 -18.34 5.64
CA ALA A 17 -11.55 -18.45 4.90
C ALA A 17 -11.39 -17.33 3.87
N MET A 18 -12.46 -16.96 3.17
CA MET A 18 -12.45 -15.87 2.18
C MET A 18 -12.20 -14.52 2.85
N ASN A 19 -12.84 -14.26 3.98
CA ASN A 19 -12.64 -13.03 4.75
C ASN A 19 -11.20 -12.95 5.26
N SER A 20 -10.66 -14.04 5.80
CA SER A 20 -9.28 -14.11 6.25
C SER A 20 -8.29 -13.83 5.11
N GLY A 21 -8.50 -14.45 3.95
CA GLY A 21 -7.69 -14.22 2.76
C GLY A 21 -7.75 -12.77 2.26
N TYR A 22 -8.93 -12.15 2.32
CA TYR A 22 -9.13 -10.76 1.96
C TYR A 22 -8.34 -9.83 2.89
N TYR A 23 -8.42 -10.01 4.19
CA TYR A 23 -7.69 -9.19 5.16
C TYR A 23 -6.18 -9.40 5.07
N ASP A 24 -5.72 -10.62 4.81
CA ASP A 24 -4.30 -10.90 4.59
C ASP A 24 -3.77 -10.17 3.35
N LEU A 25 -4.52 -10.20 2.26
CA LEU A 25 -4.18 -9.50 1.03
C LEU A 25 -4.15 -7.98 1.26
N ARG A 26 -5.15 -7.45 1.97
CA ARG A 26 -5.19 -6.03 2.34
C ARG A 26 -3.96 -5.63 3.14
N GLY A 27 -3.54 -6.44 4.09
CA GLY A 27 -2.32 -6.22 4.88
C GLY A 27 -1.07 -6.15 4.01
N LYS A 28 -0.95 -7.03 3.03
CA LYS A 28 0.17 -7.02 2.07
C LYS A 28 0.17 -5.75 1.22
N ILE A 29 -1.00 -5.31 0.75
CA ILE A 29 -1.14 -4.07 -0.02
C ILE A 29 -0.74 -2.86 0.81
N VAL A 30 -1.17 -2.78 2.06
CA VAL A 30 -0.81 -1.68 2.97
C VAL A 30 0.71 -1.62 3.19
N LYS A 31 1.36 -2.76 3.38
CA LYS A 31 2.82 -2.84 3.50
C LYS A 31 3.51 -2.37 2.23
N ALA A 32 3.02 -2.79 1.06
CA ALA A 32 3.55 -2.36 -0.23
C ALA A 32 3.42 -0.85 -0.41
N GLU A 33 2.27 -0.27 -0.07
CA GLU A 33 2.03 1.17 -0.14
C GLU A 33 2.96 1.96 0.78
N ARG A 34 3.17 1.49 2.00
CA ARG A 34 4.11 2.12 2.96
C ARG A 34 5.53 2.09 2.43
N ARG A 35 5.96 0.97 1.89
CA ARG A 35 7.29 0.85 1.31
C ARG A 35 7.44 1.73 0.07
N LEU A 36 6.40 1.77 -0.80
CA LEU A 36 6.36 2.67 -1.96
C LEU A 36 6.51 4.13 -1.57
N ALA A 37 5.84 4.58 -0.51
CA ALA A 37 5.96 5.95 -0.02
C ALA A 37 7.41 6.26 0.38
N VAL A 38 8.09 5.35 1.06
CA VAL A 38 9.51 5.49 1.43
C VAL A 38 10.40 5.56 0.19
N LEU A 39 10.20 4.65 -0.77
CA LEU A 39 10.99 4.61 -1.99
C LEU A 39 10.78 5.87 -2.85
N ASN A 40 9.56 6.34 -2.97
CA ASN A 40 9.23 7.56 -3.71
C ASN A 40 9.89 8.78 -3.08
N GLU A 41 9.88 8.89 -1.75
CA GLU A 41 10.59 9.94 -1.04
C GLU A 41 12.10 9.90 -1.32
N ARG A 42 12.70 8.73 -1.24
CA ARG A 42 14.13 8.54 -1.57
C ARG A 42 14.45 8.94 -3.00
N LEU A 43 13.60 8.56 -3.94
CA LEU A 43 13.76 8.89 -5.35
C LEU A 43 13.57 10.39 -5.62
N GLU A 44 12.63 11.03 -4.94
CA GLU A 44 12.44 12.49 -5.01
C GLU A 44 13.67 13.23 -4.50
N MET A 45 14.21 12.82 -3.36
CA MET A 45 15.43 13.42 -2.80
C MET A 45 16.64 13.18 -3.68
N TRP A 46 16.76 12.01 -4.27
CA TRP A 46 17.81 11.73 -5.23
C TRP A 46 17.69 12.61 -6.48
N ALA A 47 16.49 12.77 -7.02
CA ALA A 47 16.23 13.63 -8.17
C ALA A 47 16.55 15.09 -7.85
N GLN A 48 16.19 15.57 -6.66
CA GLN A 48 16.50 16.91 -6.17
C GLN A 48 18.02 17.12 -6.05
N TYR A 49 18.72 16.14 -5.50
CA TYR A 49 20.19 16.15 -5.42
C TYR A 49 20.82 16.30 -6.83
N GLN A 50 20.39 15.46 -7.78
CA GLN A 50 20.92 15.51 -9.14
C GLN A 50 20.60 16.81 -9.86
N LYS A 51 19.39 17.33 -9.66
CA LYS A 51 18.92 18.55 -10.32
C LYS A 51 19.73 19.78 -9.89
N TYR A 52 20.04 19.90 -8.63
CA TYR A 52 20.69 21.08 -8.06
C TYR A 52 22.20 20.91 -7.83
N LYS A 53 22.74 19.73 -8.02
CA LYS A 53 24.19 19.49 -7.95
C LYS A 53 25.01 20.42 -8.86
N PRO A 54 24.61 20.68 -10.12
CA PRO A 54 25.33 21.60 -10.99
C PRO A 54 25.43 23.04 -10.42
N VAL A 55 24.38 23.50 -9.72
CA VAL A 55 24.40 24.83 -9.08
C VAL A 55 25.47 24.87 -8.00
N ARG A 56 25.57 23.85 -7.16
CA ARG A 56 26.60 23.74 -6.13
C ARG A 56 27.99 23.67 -6.74
N GLN A 57 28.16 22.92 -7.82
CA GLN A 57 29.43 22.82 -8.53
C GLN A 57 29.87 24.17 -9.12
N LYS A 58 28.92 24.95 -9.64
CA LYS A 58 29.18 26.33 -10.12
C LYS A 58 29.60 27.24 -8.99
N LEU A 59 28.97 27.15 -7.83
CA LEU A 59 29.31 27.91 -6.65
C LEU A 59 30.79 27.68 -6.26
N ASP A 60 31.23 26.44 -6.27
CA ASP A 60 32.60 26.06 -5.93
C ASP A 60 33.65 26.66 -6.91
N LYS A 61 33.25 26.98 -8.13
CA LYS A 61 34.08 27.56 -9.17
C LYS A 61 34.01 29.07 -9.28
N VAL A 62 33.06 29.71 -8.57
CA VAL A 62 32.88 31.15 -8.61
C VAL A 62 34.02 31.84 -7.83
N ALA A 63 34.51 32.95 -8.38
CA ALA A 63 35.53 33.77 -7.71
C ALA A 63 35.04 34.26 -6.34
N PRO A 64 35.89 34.30 -5.30
CA PRO A 64 35.46 34.64 -3.95
C PRO A 64 34.71 35.97 -3.84
N ALA A 65 35.06 36.96 -4.67
CA ALA A 65 34.39 38.26 -4.70
C ALA A 65 32.95 38.23 -5.20
N LYS A 66 32.59 37.21 -5.99
CA LYS A 66 31.23 37.04 -6.57
C LYS A 66 30.40 35.93 -5.89
N ARG A 67 30.99 35.28 -4.92
CA ARG A 67 30.38 34.11 -4.26
C ARG A 67 29.10 34.47 -3.53
N GLU A 68 29.10 35.56 -2.79
CA GLU A 68 27.94 36.03 -2.03
C GLU A 68 26.77 36.37 -2.95
N GLN A 69 26.99 37.05 -4.08
CA GLN A 69 25.97 37.36 -5.07
C GLN A 69 25.38 36.10 -5.69
N PHE A 70 26.23 35.11 -5.98
CA PHE A 70 25.79 33.84 -6.54
C PHE A 70 24.92 33.09 -5.54
N GLU A 71 25.33 33.01 -4.28
CA GLU A 71 24.55 32.37 -3.21
C GLU A 71 23.20 33.04 -3.02
N GLN A 72 23.12 34.37 -3.05
CA GLN A 72 21.85 35.09 -2.95
C GLN A 72 20.93 34.81 -4.14
N ARG A 73 21.50 34.80 -5.35
CA ARG A 73 20.75 34.54 -6.59
C ARG A 73 20.20 33.13 -6.64
N HIS A 74 20.94 32.16 -6.13
CA HIS A 74 20.63 30.74 -6.18
C HIS A 74 20.30 30.14 -4.81
N SER A 75 19.88 30.98 -3.86
CA SER A 75 19.64 30.56 -2.48
C SER A 75 18.61 29.44 -2.34
N ALA A 76 17.53 29.50 -3.12
CA ALA A 76 16.51 28.47 -3.11
C ALA A 76 17.05 27.12 -3.62
N ASP A 77 17.76 27.15 -4.75
CA ASP A 77 18.34 25.94 -5.35
C ASP A 77 19.39 25.31 -4.43
N LEU A 78 20.24 26.13 -3.82
CA LEU A 78 21.26 25.66 -2.88
C LEU A 78 20.61 25.06 -1.61
N ALA A 79 19.55 25.67 -1.11
CA ALA A 79 18.81 25.13 0.04
C ALA A 79 18.18 23.77 -0.27
N LEU A 80 17.61 23.62 -1.47
CA LEU A 80 17.05 22.35 -1.93
C LEU A 80 18.14 21.28 -2.08
N PHE A 81 19.29 21.64 -2.60
CA PHE A 81 20.44 20.74 -2.68
C PHE A 81 20.91 20.29 -1.29
N ASP A 82 21.09 21.24 -0.38
CA ASP A 82 21.54 20.95 0.98
C ASP A 82 20.54 20.04 1.74
N ALA A 83 19.25 20.25 1.53
CA ALA A 83 18.22 19.40 2.10
C ALA A 83 18.32 17.97 1.57
N ALA A 84 18.54 17.81 0.26
CA ALA A 84 18.73 16.50 -0.37
C ALA A 84 19.99 15.80 0.14
N VAL A 85 21.11 16.53 0.28
CA VAL A 85 22.36 15.99 0.83
C VAL A 85 22.15 15.50 2.28
N ARG A 86 21.49 16.29 3.11
CA ARG A 86 21.21 15.91 4.50
C ARG A 86 20.34 14.65 4.58
N TYR A 87 19.34 14.57 3.73
CA TYR A 87 18.48 13.40 3.65
C TYR A 87 19.27 12.14 3.29
N LEU A 88 20.09 12.23 2.22
CA LEU A 88 20.90 11.09 1.76
C LEU A 88 21.98 10.72 2.79
N ASP A 89 22.58 11.69 3.45
CA ASP A 89 23.56 11.44 4.52
C ASP A 89 22.93 10.74 5.72
N THR A 90 21.68 11.09 6.07
CA THR A 90 20.92 10.41 7.12
C THR A 90 20.66 8.94 6.76
N LEU A 91 20.34 8.65 5.50
CA LEU A 91 20.19 7.28 5.02
C LEU A 91 21.49 6.49 5.16
N LYS A 92 22.62 7.07 4.74
CA LYS A 92 23.93 6.43 4.87
C LYS A 92 24.29 6.17 6.34
N ALA A 93 23.99 7.12 7.21
CA ALA A 93 24.24 6.98 8.65
C ALA A 93 23.41 5.86 9.28
N SER A 94 22.23 5.54 8.73
CA SER A 94 21.40 4.43 9.16
C SER A 94 21.81 3.07 8.58
N GLY A 95 22.89 3.04 7.79
CA GLY A 95 23.41 1.83 7.16
C GLY A 95 22.81 1.51 5.79
N GLU A 96 21.99 2.42 5.25
CA GLU A 96 21.36 2.26 3.94
C GLU A 96 22.31 2.73 2.82
N ALA A 97 22.41 1.92 1.77
CA ALA A 97 23.15 2.31 0.58
C ALA A 97 22.29 3.19 -0.32
N ILE A 98 22.92 4.13 -1.01
CA ILE A 98 22.24 4.98 -2.01
C ILE A 98 22.23 4.23 -3.34
N THR A 99 21.10 3.60 -3.63
CA THR A 99 20.93 2.72 -4.79
C THR A 99 19.66 3.11 -5.59
N PRO A 100 19.67 4.25 -6.29
CA PRO A 100 18.45 4.75 -6.96
C PRO A 100 17.88 3.76 -7.99
N LYS A 101 18.74 3.06 -8.71
CA LYS A 101 18.32 2.04 -9.69
C LYS A 101 17.56 0.89 -9.01
N ALA A 102 18.07 0.41 -7.89
CA ALA A 102 17.42 -0.62 -7.09
C ALA A 102 16.09 -0.13 -6.51
N TRP A 103 16.04 1.12 -6.03
CA TRP A 103 14.81 1.72 -5.53
C TRP A 103 13.72 1.81 -6.60
N ARG A 104 14.09 2.20 -7.82
CA ARG A 104 13.15 2.24 -8.96
C ARG A 104 12.62 0.86 -9.31
N ALA A 105 13.50 -0.13 -9.36
CA ALA A 105 13.12 -1.51 -9.66
C ALA A 105 12.16 -2.05 -8.59
N GLU A 106 12.47 -1.85 -7.31
CA GLU A 106 11.60 -2.24 -6.20
C GLU A 106 10.25 -1.52 -6.26
N ALA A 107 10.24 -0.21 -6.54
CA ALA A 107 9.02 0.57 -6.67
C ALA A 107 8.13 0.07 -7.81
N GLN A 108 8.71 -0.28 -8.94
CA GLN A 108 7.97 -0.86 -10.07
C GLN A 108 7.34 -2.21 -9.71
N THR A 109 8.09 -3.07 -9.04
CA THR A 109 7.59 -4.37 -8.58
C THR A 109 6.45 -4.19 -7.58
N LEU A 110 6.61 -3.32 -6.59
CA LEU A 110 5.59 -3.06 -5.57
C LEU A 110 4.34 -2.42 -6.16
N THR A 111 4.49 -1.53 -7.15
CA THR A 111 3.36 -0.92 -7.85
C THR A 111 2.56 -1.99 -8.60
N ALA A 112 3.23 -2.88 -9.32
CA ALA A 112 2.58 -3.97 -10.03
C ALA A 112 1.86 -4.93 -9.06
N GLU A 113 2.50 -5.29 -7.96
CA GLU A 113 1.90 -6.13 -6.91
C GLU A 113 0.69 -5.47 -6.26
N LYS A 114 0.79 -4.16 -5.96
CA LYS A 114 -0.32 -3.37 -5.41
C LYS A 114 -1.50 -3.33 -6.36
N ASP A 115 -1.28 -3.03 -7.63
CA ASP A 115 -2.33 -2.93 -8.63
C ASP A 115 -3.01 -4.28 -8.85
N ALA A 116 -2.23 -5.36 -8.98
CA ALA A 116 -2.75 -6.72 -9.07
C ALA A 116 -3.52 -7.11 -7.79
N GLY A 117 -3.01 -6.70 -6.63
CA GLY A 117 -3.65 -6.93 -5.34
C GLY A 117 -5.01 -6.24 -5.23
N TYR A 118 -5.15 -5.01 -5.69
CA TYR A 118 -6.44 -4.29 -5.70
C TYR A 118 -7.47 -4.96 -6.62
N LEU A 119 -7.04 -5.42 -7.81
CA LEU A 119 -7.92 -6.17 -8.70
C LEU A 119 -8.40 -7.46 -8.04
N LYS A 120 -7.50 -8.18 -7.40
CA LYS A 120 -7.83 -9.40 -6.66
C LYS A 120 -8.76 -9.14 -5.49
N MET A 121 -8.53 -8.06 -4.73
CA MET A 121 -9.42 -7.64 -3.64
C MET A 121 -10.83 -7.35 -4.13
N ARG A 122 -10.95 -6.68 -5.28
CA ARG A 122 -12.26 -6.39 -5.88
C ARG A 122 -13.01 -7.68 -6.23
N ALA A 123 -12.33 -8.62 -6.87
CA ALA A 123 -12.91 -9.92 -7.20
C ALA A 123 -13.30 -10.70 -5.94
N MET A 124 -12.44 -10.72 -4.93
CA MET A 124 -12.71 -11.37 -3.64
C MET A 124 -13.91 -10.74 -2.92
N ARG A 125 -14.03 -9.42 -2.97
CA ARG A 125 -15.16 -8.70 -2.36
C ARG A 125 -16.48 -9.09 -3.00
N GLU A 126 -16.52 -9.22 -4.32
CA GLU A 126 -17.70 -9.66 -5.04
C GLU A 126 -18.05 -11.11 -4.71
N ASP A 127 -17.07 -11.99 -4.65
CA ASP A 127 -17.25 -13.38 -4.26
C ASP A 127 -17.77 -13.51 -2.82
N ILE A 128 -17.23 -12.72 -1.90
CA ILE A 128 -17.68 -12.67 -0.51
C ILE A 128 -19.13 -12.21 -0.43
N LYS A 129 -19.51 -11.16 -1.17
CA LYS A 129 -20.91 -10.69 -1.23
C LYS A 129 -21.85 -11.76 -1.75
N ALA A 130 -21.47 -12.45 -2.81
CA ALA A 130 -22.29 -13.52 -3.40
C ALA A 130 -22.52 -14.65 -2.40
N ILE A 131 -21.48 -15.08 -1.69
CA ILE A 131 -21.56 -16.14 -0.70
C ILE A 131 -22.31 -15.70 0.56
N GLU A 132 -22.13 -14.45 1.01
CA GLU A 132 -22.90 -13.90 2.13
C GLU A 132 -24.38 -13.81 1.80
N THR A 133 -24.72 -13.44 0.57
CA THR A 133 -26.11 -13.44 0.09
C THR A 133 -26.68 -14.86 0.11
N LEU A 134 -25.91 -15.83 -0.36
CA LEU A 134 -26.31 -17.24 -0.32
C LEU A 134 -26.52 -17.72 1.12
N LYS A 135 -25.63 -17.35 2.03
CA LYS A 135 -25.74 -17.64 3.47
C LYS A 135 -27.03 -17.06 4.06
N LYS A 136 -27.32 -15.79 3.79
CA LYS A 136 -28.55 -15.12 4.26
C LYS A 136 -29.80 -15.81 3.72
N THR A 137 -29.78 -16.21 2.45
CA THR A 137 -30.89 -16.96 1.84
C THR A 137 -31.08 -18.31 2.50
N ALA A 138 -30.00 -19.03 2.76
CA ALA A 138 -30.03 -20.31 3.46
C ALA A 138 -30.57 -20.17 4.90
N ASP A 139 -30.10 -19.15 5.63
CA ASP A 139 -30.56 -18.85 6.98
C ASP A 139 -32.06 -18.50 7.00
N ARG A 140 -32.52 -17.70 6.04
CA ARG A 140 -33.94 -17.34 5.89
C ARG A 140 -34.79 -18.56 5.61
N LEU A 141 -34.39 -19.41 4.72
CA LEU A 141 -35.10 -20.64 4.39
C LEU A 141 -35.19 -21.62 5.59
N ALA A 142 -34.10 -21.70 6.35
CA ALA A 142 -34.08 -22.48 7.58
C ALA A 142 -35.07 -21.94 8.62
N LYS A 143 -35.22 -20.63 8.75
CA LYS A 143 -36.17 -19.97 9.66
C LYS A 143 -37.62 -20.14 9.16
N GLU A 144 -37.85 -20.01 7.86
CA GLU A 144 -39.17 -20.19 7.26
C GLU A 144 -39.66 -21.65 7.37
N GLY A 145 -38.76 -22.62 7.46
CA GLY A 145 -39.09 -24.00 7.72
C GLY A 145 -39.57 -24.31 9.14
N GLN A 146 -39.49 -23.33 10.06
CA GLN A 146 -39.89 -23.51 11.46
C GLN A 146 -41.11 -22.72 11.94
N PRO A 147 -41.86 -21.94 11.13
CA PRO A 147 -42.98 -21.15 11.65
C PRO A 147 -44.12 -22.00 12.21
N GLN A 148 -44.36 -23.18 11.70
CA GLN A 148 -45.40 -24.07 12.22
C GLN A 148 -45.15 -24.53 13.63
N HIS A 149 -43.90 -24.69 14.05
CA HIS A 149 -43.52 -25.04 15.40
C HIS A 149 -43.80 -23.92 16.40
N ARG A 150 -43.67 -22.67 15.98
CA ARG A 150 -43.96 -21.50 16.82
C ARG A 150 -45.46 -21.31 17.06
N GLU A 151 -46.28 -21.47 16.02
CA GLU A 151 -47.74 -21.36 16.14
C GLU A 151 -48.34 -22.44 17.03
N GLU A 152 -47.83 -23.65 17.01
CA GLU A 152 -48.24 -24.74 17.89
C GLU A 152 -47.81 -24.51 19.33
N GLN A 153 -46.72 -23.82 19.60
CA GLN A 153 -46.27 -23.49 20.95
C GLN A 153 -47.00 -22.28 21.57
N GLU A 154 -47.49 -21.35 20.74
CA GLU A 154 -48.26 -20.20 21.18
C GLU A 154 -49.75 -20.52 21.43
N ARG A 155 -50.23 -21.67 21.02
CA ARG A 155 -51.59 -22.19 21.29
C ARG A 155 -51.61 -23.13 22.49
#